data_0f719d62238c8c78b1989521c2ad3b33
#
_entry.id   0f719d62238c8c78b1989521c2ad3b33
#
_cell.length_a   1.000
_cell.length_b   1.000
_cell.length_c   1.000
_cell.angle_alpha   90.00
_cell.angle_beta   90.00
_cell.angle_gamma   90.00
#
_symmetry.space_group_name_H-M   'P 1'
#
loop_
_entity.id
_entity.type
_entity.pdbx_description
1 polymer ?
#
loop_
_entity_poly.entity_id
_entity_poly.type
_entity_poly.pdbx_seq_one_letter_code
_entity_poly.pdbx_strand_id
1 'polypeptide(L)'
;SATELLKDGQRVTVSCAEGDTGLIFDGELGFDIRQNSIDAMPELPFKIMMNVGNPDRAFDFAHLPNEGVGLARLEFIINRMIGVHPKALLNFEGLPADVKSSVEKRIAGYDDPVNFYVEKLVEGVSTLAAAFWPKKVIVRLSDFKSNEYANLIGGKLYEPEEENPMLGFRGASRYISDSFRDCFELECRAMKRVRDEMGLTNVEIMIPFVRTVGEAKQVVELLGENGLKRGENGLRLIMMCELP
;
A
#
# COMPACT_ATOMS: atom_id res chain seq x y z
N SER A 1 26.05 19.08 7.75
CA SER A 1 25.42 18.84 6.44
C SER A 1 26.46 18.91 5.32
N ALA A 2 26.13 18.43 4.11
CA ALA A 2 27.05 18.49 2.97
C ALA A 2 27.45 19.94 2.66
N THR A 3 26.52 20.90 2.81
CA THR A 3 26.75 22.33 2.59
C THR A 3 27.69 23.00 3.59
N GLU A 4 27.96 22.36 4.74
CA GLU A 4 28.92 22.85 5.73
C GLU A 4 30.34 22.29 5.51
N LEU A 5 30.43 21.13 4.89
CA LEU A 5 31.68 20.40 4.74
C LEU A 5 32.34 20.63 3.37
N LEU A 6 31.52 20.85 2.32
CA LEU A 6 32.02 21.02 0.96
C LEU A 6 32.34 22.50 0.67
N LYS A 7 33.39 22.70 -0.10
CA LYS A 7 33.79 24.03 -0.57
C LYS A 7 33.42 24.22 -2.04
N ASP A 8 33.11 25.45 -2.40
CA ASP A 8 32.86 25.79 -3.81
C ASP A 8 34.10 25.46 -4.67
N GLY A 9 33.87 24.81 -5.81
CA GLY A 9 34.94 24.32 -6.71
C GLY A 9 35.66 23.04 -6.24
N GLN A 10 35.32 22.45 -5.10
CA GLN A 10 35.89 21.18 -4.64
C GLN A 10 35.47 20.03 -5.56
N ARG A 11 36.46 19.26 -6.03
CA ARG A 11 36.19 18.03 -6.79
C ARG A 11 35.80 16.90 -5.84
N VAL A 12 34.66 16.28 -6.10
CA VAL A 12 34.12 15.20 -5.28
C VAL A 12 33.50 14.12 -6.16
N THR A 13 33.50 12.90 -5.67
CA THR A 13 32.73 11.79 -6.23
C THR A 13 31.48 11.57 -5.38
N VAL A 14 30.31 11.56 -6.02
CA VAL A 14 29.03 11.24 -5.36
C VAL A 14 28.62 9.82 -5.73
N SER A 15 28.45 8.96 -4.74
CA SER A 15 27.93 7.60 -4.91
C SER A 15 26.52 7.50 -4.32
N CYS A 16 25.58 7.04 -5.14
CA CYS A 16 24.22 6.67 -4.73
C CYS A 16 23.98 5.15 -4.92
N ALA A 17 25.06 4.37 -5.01
CA ALA A 17 24.98 2.92 -5.27
C ALA A 17 24.72 2.07 -4.02
N GLU A 18 24.78 2.66 -2.82
CA GLU A 18 24.78 1.93 -1.55
C GLU A 18 23.48 2.09 -0.75
N GLY A 19 22.36 2.33 -1.46
CA GLY A 19 21.04 2.46 -0.86
C GLY A 19 20.50 3.89 -0.86
N ASP A 20 19.67 4.23 0.12
CA ASP A 20 18.93 5.51 0.17
C ASP A 20 19.79 6.72 0.56
N THR A 21 21.02 6.49 1.00
CA THR A 21 21.96 7.54 1.41
C THR A 21 23.04 7.74 0.35
N GLY A 22 23.16 8.95 -0.17
CA GLY A 22 24.28 9.31 -1.02
C GLY A 22 25.55 9.54 -0.20
N LEU A 23 26.67 8.96 -0.66
CA LEU A 23 27.99 9.18 -0.08
C LEU A 23 28.78 10.17 -0.93
N ILE A 24 29.54 11.05 -0.28
CA ILE A 24 30.40 12.01 -0.95
C ILE A 24 31.84 11.71 -0.55
N PHE A 25 32.66 11.40 -1.52
CA PHE A 25 34.09 11.14 -1.35
C PHE A 25 34.89 12.34 -1.84
N ASP A 26 36.00 12.64 -1.17
CA ASP A 26 36.91 13.69 -1.61
C ASP A 26 37.69 13.24 -2.84
N GLY A 27 37.75 14.09 -3.85
CA GLY A 27 38.43 13.81 -5.11
C GLY A 27 37.61 12.97 -6.12
N GLU A 28 38.26 12.64 -7.21
CA GLU A 28 37.72 11.81 -8.28
C GLU A 28 38.13 10.35 -8.06
N LEU A 29 37.15 9.50 -7.71
CA LEU A 29 37.38 8.06 -7.57
C LEU A 29 37.10 7.35 -8.89
N GLY A 30 37.92 6.37 -9.23
CA GLY A 30 37.65 5.46 -10.34
C GLY A 30 36.44 4.56 -10.02
N PHE A 31 35.61 4.30 -11.02
CA PHE A 31 34.48 3.37 -10.91
C PHE A 31 34.33 2.57 -12.21
N ASP A 32 33.78 1.37 -12.09
CA ASP A 32 33.48 0.51 -13.23
C ASP A 32 31.97 0.53 -13.49
N ILE A 33 31.62 0.74 -14.76
CA ILE A 33 30.21 0.62 -15.21
C ILE A 33 30.03 -0.76 -15.81
N ARG A 34 29.18 -1.58 -15.20
CA ARG A 34 28.75 -2.85 -15.75
C ARG A 34 27.35 -2.70 -16.34
N GLN A 35 27.23 -2.87 -17.65
CA GLN A 35 25.94 -2.92 -18.31
C GLN A 35 25.51 -4.38 -18.42
N ASN A 36 24.34 -4.69 -17.84
CA ASN A 36 23.67 -5.97 -18.05
C ASN A 36 22.54 -5.77 -19.05
N SER A 37 22.52 -6.56 -20.13
CA SER A 37 21.40 -6.54 -21.06
C SER A 37 20.22 -7.29 -20.46
N ILE A 38 19.08 -6.61 -20.37
CA ILE A 38 17.82 -7.18 -19.93
C ILE A 38 17.23 -8.11 -21.01
N ASP A 39 17.58 -7.86 -22.28
CA ASP A 39 17.08 -8.62 -23.43
C ASP A 39 17.59 -10.07 -23.49
N ALA A 40 18.60 -10.38 -22.68
CA ALA A 40 19.21 -11.71 -22.62
C ALA A 40 18.68 -12.61 -21.49
N MET A 41 17.56 -12.25 -20.85
CA MET A 41 16.99 -13.09 -19.79
C MET A 41 16.39 -14.38 -20.38
N PRO A 42 16.74 -15.55 -19.81
CA PRO A 42 16.17 -16.82 -20.27
C PRO A 42 14.68 -16.91 -19.90
N GLU A 43 13.92 -17.64 -20.70
CA GLU A 43 12.57 -18.04 -20.31
C GLU A 43 12.64 -18.94 -19.07
N LEU A 44 11.87 -18.58 -18.04
CA LEU A 44 11.80 -19.32 -16.79
C LEU A 44 10.52 -20.17 -16.73
N PRO A 45 10.57 -21.37 -16.14
CA PRO A 45 9.39 -22.22 -16.00
C PRO A 45 8.41 -21.72 -14.94
N PHE A 46 8.65 -20.57 -14.33
CA PHE A 46 7.84 -19.91 -13.31
C PHE A 46 7.83 -18.40 -13.53
N LYS A 47 6.83 -17.74 -12.98
CA LYS A 47 6.68 -16.28 -13.07
C LYS A 47 7.39 -15.59 -11.92
N ILE A 48 8.23 -14.61 -12.24
CA ILE A 48 8.81 -13.69 -11.26
C ILE A 48 7.93 -12.45 -11.20
N MET A 49 7.32 -12.22 -10.04
CA MET A 49 6.47 -11.07 -9.78
C MET A 49 7.10 -10.14 -8.75
N MET A 50 6.86 -8.85 -8.89
CA MET A 50 7.48 -7.84 -8.03
C MET A 50 6.68 -7.61 -6.75
N ASN A 51 7.37 -7.21 -5.69
CA ASN A 51 6.78 -6.59 -4.51
C ASN A 51 6.91 -5.07 -4.67
N VAL A 52 5.79 -4.37 -4.78
CA VAL A 52 5.76 -2.92 -4.95
C VAL A 52 4.86 -2.30 -3.89
N GLY A 53 5.44 -1.43 -3.06
CA GLY A 53 4.68 -0.72 -2.03
C GLY A 53 4.47 0.76 -2.35
N ASN A 54 5.41 1.38 -3.08
CA ASN A 54 5.37 2.80 -3.39
C ASN A 54 4.84 3.06 -4.80
N PRO A 55 3.65 3.66 -4.96
CA PRO A 55 3.11 4.01 -6.28
C PRO A 55 3.99 4.96 -7.09
N ASP A 56 4.75 5.85 -6.44
CA ASP A 56 5.61 6.85 -7.11
C ASP A 56 6.70 6.19 -7.98
N ARG A 57 7.09 4.95 -7.63
CA ARG A 57 8.12 4.17 -8.34
C ARG A 57 7.53 3.11 -9.28
N ALA A 58 6.21 3.07 -9.43
CA ALA A 58 5.53 2.00 -10.17
C ALA A 58 5.97 1.90 -11.62
N PHE A 59 6.06 3.03 -12.32
CA PHE A 59 6.46 3.08 -13.72
C PHE A 59 7.93 2.71 -13.91
N ASP A 60 8.82 3.14 -13.00
CA ASP A 60 10.24 2.74 -13.04
C ASP A 60 10.39 1.23 -12.93
N PHE A 61 9.68 0.62 -11.98
CA PHE A 61 9.74 -0.81 -11.73
C PHE A 61 9.06 -1.64 -12.84
N ALA A 62 8.04 -1.10 -13.49
CA ALA A 62 7.36 -1.78 -14.59
C ALA A 62 8.27 -2.06 -15.79
N HIS A 63 9.34 -1.26 -15.97
CA HIS A 63 10.33 -1.46 -17.03
C HIS A 63 11.31 -2.61 -16.75
N LEU A 64 11.43 -3.04 -15.49
CA LEU A 64 12.26 -4.20 -15.16
C LEU A 64 11.57 -5.49 -15.62
N PRO A 65 12.33 -6.55 -15.94
CA PRO A 65 11.75 -7.85 -16.29
C PRO A 65 10.87 -8.38 -15.16
N ASN A 66 9.58 -8.57 -15.43
CA ASN A 66 8.62 -9.04 -14.44
C ASN A 66 7.39 -9.62 -15.13
N GLU A 67 6.61 -10.40 -14.36
CA GLU A 67 5.31 -10.94 -14.75
C GLU A 67 4.14 -10.26 -14.00
N GLY A 68 4.38 -9.02 -13.50
CA GLY A 68 3.41 -8.23 -12.75
C GLY A 68 3.78 -8.06 -11.28
N VAL A 69 2.84 -7.59 -10.49
CA VAL A 69 2.99 -7.34 -9.05
C VAL A 69 2.35 -8.48 -8.26
N GLY A 70 3.18 -9.27 -7.58
CA GLY A 70 2.73 -10.35 -6.71
C GLY A 70 2.24 -9.89 -5.34
N LEU A 71 2.72 -8.73 -4.90
CA LEU A 71 2.30 -8.11 -3.65
C LEU A 71 2.42 -6.58 -3.71
N ALA A 72 1.28 -5.92 -3.80
CA ALA A 72 1.13 -4.49 -3.51
C ALA A 72 0.49 -4.31 -2.13
N ARG A 73 1.10 -3.50 -1.26
CA ARG A 73 0.67 -3.33 0.13
C ARG A 73 -0.03 -1.99 0.30
N LEU A 74 -1.31 -2.01 0.68
CA LEU A 74 -2.08 -0.79 0.94
C LEU A 74 -1.50 0.06 2.08
N GLU A 75 -0.81 -0.56 3.03
CA GLU A 75 -0.18 0.12 4.16
C GLU A 75 0.77 1.24 3.73
N PHE A 76 1.48 1.07 2.62
CA PHE A 76 2.35 2.13 2.10
C PHE A 76 1.55 3.33 1.61
N ILE A 77 0.45 3.09 0.92
CA ILE A 77 -0.46 4.15 0.47
C ILE A 77 -1.08 4.85 1.67
N ILE A 78 -1.61 4.06 2.63
CA ILE A 78 -2.25 4.59 3.83
C ILE A 78 -1.27 5.43 4.65
N ASN A 79 -0.05 4.95 4.90
CA ASN A 79 0.94 5.68 5.69
C ASN A 79 1.43 6.95 5.00
N ARG A 80 1.71 6.90 3.70
CA ARG A 80 2.35 8.02 2.99
C ARG A 80 1.35 9.04 2.46
N MET A 81 0.28 8.56 1.81
CA MET A 81 -0.67 9.42 1.12
C MET A 81 -1.82 9.86 2.02
N ILE A 82 -2.22 9.03 2.99
CA ILE A 82 -3.36 9.30 3.89
C ILE A 82 -2.88 9.78 5.26
N GLY A 83 -2.19 8.94 6.02
CA GLY A 83 -1.63 9.29 7.34
C GLY A 83 -2.66 9.44 8.46
N VAL A 84 -3.94 9.17 8.21
CA VAL A 84 -5.06 9.29 9.15
C VAL A 84 -5.72 7.93 9.32
N HIS A 85 -6.11 7.60 10.54
CA HIS A 85 -6.88 6.39 10.82
C HIS A 85 -8.27 6.48 10.16
N PRO A 86 -8.74 5.46 9.43
CA PRO A 86 -10.01 5.54 8.70
C PRO A 86 -11.21 5.82 9.62
N LYS A 87 -11.22 5.28 10.82
CA LYS A 87 -12.27 5.57 11.82
C LYS A 87 -12.31 7.04 12.24
N ALA A 88 -11.16 7.72 12.26
CA ALA A 88 -11.11 9.14 12.55
C ALA A 88 -11.73 9.99 11.43
N LEU A 89 -11.62 9.54 10.18
CA LEU A 89 -12.28 10.19 9.05
C LEU A 89 -13.80 9.94 9.04
N LEU A 90 -14.22 8.72 9.36
CA LEU A 90 -15.65 8.37 9.49
C LEU A 90 -16.34 9.13 10.64
N ASN A 91 -15.62 9.36 11.75
CA ASN A 91 -16.14 10.06 12.92
C ASN A 91 -15.58 11.48 13.08
N PHE A 92 -15.33 12.17 11.95
CA PHE A 92 -14.63 13.44 11.93
C PHE A 92 -15.24 14.52 12.84
N GLU A 93 -16.57 14.63 12.88
CA GLU A 93 -17.24 15.63 13.70
C GLU A 93 -17.13 15.34 15.20
N GLY A 94 -16.96 14.07 15.60
CA GLY A 94 -16.82 13.64 16.99
C GLY A 94 -15.38 13.65 17.52
N LEU A 95 -14.39 14.11 16.73
CA LEU A 95 -12.99 14.12 17.13
C LEU A 95 -12.67 15.19 18.19
N PRO A 96 -11.72 14.92 19.10
CA PRO A 96 -11.11 15.96 19.94
C PRO A 96 -10.51 17.08 19.06
N ALA A 97 -10.56 18.34 19.56
CA ALA A 97 -10.21 19.52 18.77
C ALA A 97 -8.79 19.52 18.19
N ASP A 98 -7.81 18.99 18.93
CA ASP A 98 -6.41 18.87 18.52
C ASP A 98 -6.24 17.82 17.40
N VAL A 99 -6.91 16.67 17.51
CA VAL A 99 -6.94 15.63 16.50
C VAL A 99 -7.66 16.13 15.26
N LYS A 100 -8.83 16.77 15.42
CA LYS A 100 -9.62 17.35 14.32
C LYS A 100 -8.79 18.34 13.52
N SER A 101 -8.08 19.27 14.18
CA SER A 101 -7.19 20.23 13.52
C SER A 101 -6.05 19.54 12.75
N SER A 102 -5.53 18.43 13.27
CA SER A 102 -4.49 17.66 12.57
C SER A 102 -5.05 16.95 11.33
N VAL A 103 -6.27 16.42 11.41
CA VAL A 103 -6.97 15.81 10.28
C VAL A 103 -7.29 16.86 9.22
N GLU A 104 -7.83 18.03 9.60
CA GLU A 104 -8.15 19.14 8.68
C GLU A 104 -6.96 19.55 7.83
N LYS A 105 -5.78 19.66 8.45
CA LYS A 105 -4.53 19.98 7.73
C LYS A 105 -4.18 18.89 6.71
N ARG A 106 -4.46 17.63 7.05
CA ARG A 106 -4.10 16.49 6.20
C ARG A 106 -5.04 16.31 5.01
N ILE A 107 -6.33 16.61 5.21
CA ILE A 107 -7.36 16.51 4.16
C ILE A 107 -7.56 17.82 3.38
N ALA A 108 -6.69 18.81 3.58
CA ALA A 108 -6.79 20.10 2.91
C ALA A 108 -6.96 19.95 1.39
N GLY A 109 -8.00 20.58 0.84
CA GLY A 109 -8.39 20.46 -0.57
C GLY A 109 -9.43 19.38 -0.88
N TYR A 110 -9.92 18.66 0.15
CA TYR A 110 -11.05 17.73 0.06
C TYR A 110 -12.20 18.21 0.93
N ASP A 111 -13.40 18.23 0.37
CA ASP A 111 -14.61 18.67 1.09
C ASP A 111 -15.15 17.59 2.04
N ASP A 112 -14.87 16.31 1.73
CA ASP A 112 -15.32 15.15 2.50
C ASP A 112 -14.14 14.31 2.99
N PRO A 113 -13.97 14.17 4.32
CA PRO A 113 -12.91 13.35 4.92
C PRO A 113 -12.90 11.90 4.46
N VAL A 114 -14.08 11.29 4.29
CA VAL A 114 -14.22 9.91 3.85
C VAL A 114 -13.82 9.78 2.38
N ASN A 115 -14.24 10.73 1.56
CA ASN A 115 -13.86 10.75 0.15
C ASN A 115 -12.34 10.91 -0.03
N PHE A 116 -11.69 11.71 0.80
CA PHE A 116 -10.22 11.82 0.83
C PHE A 116 -9.54 10.45 0.95
N TYR A 117 -10.00 9.60 1.89
CA TYR A 117 -9.44 8.26 2.09
C TYR A 117 -9.59 7.40 0.84
N VAL A 118 -10.80 7.35 0.31
CA VAL A 118 -11.12 6.55 -0.89
C VAL A 118 -10.33 7.04 -2.11
N GLU A 119 -10.29 8.36 -2.34
CA GLU A 119 -9.56 8.95 -3.47
C GLU A 119 -8.06 8.63 -3.41
N LYS A 120 -7.45 8.73 -2.22
CA LYS A 120 -6.03 8.41 -2.07
C LYS A 120 -5.71 6.93 -2.28
N LEU A 121 -6.60 6.03 -1.86
CA LEU A 121 -6.47 4.62 -2.20
C LEU A 121 -6.64 4.37 -3.70
N VAL A 122 -7.64 4.99 -4.32
CA VAL A 122 -7.86 4.90 -5.78
C VAL A 122 -6.63 5.39 -6.52
N GLU A 123 -6.12 6.58 -6.18
CA GLU A 123 -4.91 7.16 -6.79
C GLU A 123 -3.71 6.20 -6.72
N GLY A 124 -3.41 5.67 -5.53
CA GLY A 124 -2.27 4.78 -5.35
C GLY A 124 -2.42 3.44 -6.08
N VAL A 125 -3.59 2.80 -5.95
CA VAL A 125 -3.83 1.49 -6.57
C VAL A 125 -3.95 1.60 -8.08
N SER A 126 -4.62 2.63 -8.60
CA SER A 126 -4.75 2.82 -10.06
C SER A 126 -3.41 3.13 -10.71
N THR A 127 -2.53 3.88 -10.03
CA THR A 127 -1.15 4.13 -10.50
C THR A 127 -0.37 2.83 -10.64
N LEU A 128 -0.43 1.94 -9.63
CA LEU A 128 0.19 0.62 -9.72
C LEU A 128 -0.42 -0.22 -10.85
N ALA A 129 -1.74 -0.27 -10.93
CA ALA A 129 -2.45 -1.06 -11.92
C ALA A 129 -2.16 -0.61 -13.36
N ALA A 130 -2.14 0.70 -13.60
CA ALA A 130 -1.84 1.29 -14.91
C ALA A 130 -0.38 1.05 -15.33
N ALA A 131 0.57 1.23 -14.40
CA ALA A 131 1.99 1.04 -14.69
C ALA A 131 2.31 -0.39 -15.14
N PHE A 132 1.63 -1.38 -14.59
CA PHE A 132 1.88 -2.80 -14.91
C PHE A 132 0.87 -3.39 -15.91
N TRP A 133 -0.07 -2.59 -16.44
CA TRP A 133 -1.04 -3.08 -17.43
C TRP A 133 -0.33 -3.70 -18.66
N PRO A 134 -0.79 -4.86 -19.20
CA PRO A 134 -1.93 -5.70 -18.78
C PRO A 134 -1.56 -6.79 -17.74
N LYS A 135 -0.36 -6.74 -17.17
CA LYS A 135 0.11 -7.72 -16.18
C LYS A 135 -0.68 -7.58 -14.88
N LYS A 136 -0.79 -8.69 -14.15
CA LYS A 136 -1.54 -8.75 -12.89
C LYS A 136 -0.90 -7.88 -11.80
N VAL A 137 -1.75 -7.23 -11.02
CA VAL A 137 -1.37 -6.49 -9.81
C VAL A 137 -2.20 -7.04 -8.64
N ILE A 138 -1.56 -7.80 -7.76
CA ILE A 138 -2.21 -8.38 -6.59
C ILE A 138 -2.09 -7.38 -5.44
N VAL A 139 -3.22 -6.79 -5.06
CA VAL A 139 -3.30 -5.79 -3.98
C VAL A 139 -3.72 -6.49 -2.70
N ARG A 140 -2.84 -6.50 -1.71
CA ARG A 140 -3.16 -6.97 -0.37
C ARG A 140 -3.92 -5.88 0.37
N LEU A 141 -5.12 -6.21 0.84
CA LEU A 141 -5.91 -5.35 1.71
C LEU A 141 -5.12 -5.07 3.01
N SER A 142 -5.47 -3.99 3.70
CA SER A 142 -4.68 -3.48 4.82
C SER A 142 -4.41 -4.54 5.90
N ASP A 143 -3.15 -4.66 6.29
CA ASP A 143 -2.65 -5.64 7.25
C ASP A 143 -1.85 -4.96 8.37
N PHE A 144 -2.34 -3.83 8.86
CA PHE A 144 -1.73 -3.16 9.99
C PHE A 144 -1.97 -3.93 11.29
N LYS A 145 -0.95 -3.96 12.12
CA LYS A 145 -1.07 -4.28 13.54
C LYS A 145 -1.75 -3.13 14.29
N SER A 146 -2.36 -3.41 15.44
CA SER A 146 -3.03 -2.39 16.25
C SER A 146 -2.11 -1.22 16.60
N ASN A 147 -0.86 -1.49 16.98
CA ASN A 147 0.12 -0.45 17.26
C ASN A 147 0.53 0.38 16.03
N GLU A 148 0.47 -0.18 14.84
CA GLU A 148 0.74 0.55 13.59
C GLU A 148 -0.45 1.46 13.24
N TYR A 149 -1.69 0.96 13.34
CA TYR A 149 -2.88 1.79 13.20
C TYR A 149 -2.96 2.90 14.26
N ALA A 150 -2.56 2.61 15.52
CA ALA A 150 -2.52 3.59 16.60
C ALA A 150 -1.57 4.77 16.31
N ASN A 151 -0.55 4.58 15.45
CA ASN A 151 0.39 5.63 15.05
C ASN A 151 -0.18 6.59 13.98
N LEU A 152 -1.25 6.24 13.30
CA LEU A 152 -1.95 7.14 12.40
C LEU A 152 -2.66 8.25 13.19
N ILE A 153 -2.88 9.40 12.55
CA ILE A 153 -3.62 10.52 13.18
C ILE A 153 -4.99 10.02 13.65
N GLY A 154 -5.29 10.20 14.93
CA GLY A 154 -6.51 9.74 15.56
C GLY A 154 -6.55 8.25 15.92
N GLY A 155 -5.53 7.45 15.54
CA GLY A 155 -5.54 6.00 15.73
C GLY A 155 -5.63 5.55 17.19
N LYS A 156 -4.97 6.25 18.11
CA LYS A 156 -5.03 5.94 19.56
C LYS A 156 -6.42 5.99 20.17
N LEU A 157 -7.37 6.64 19.51
CA LEU A 157 -8.76 6.73 19.99
C LEU A 157 -9.55 5.44 19.74
N TYR A 158 -9.09 4.60 18.81
CA TYR A 158 -9.87 3.48 18.28
C TYR A 158 -9.18 2.13 18.40
N GLU A 159 -7.85 2.13 18.56
CA GLU A 159 -7.09 0.89 18.56
C GLU A 159 -6.92 0.31 19.98
N PRO A 160 -7.05 -1.02 20.13
CA PRO A 160 -6.78 -1.67 21.40
C PRO A 160 -5.28 -1.71 21.71
N GLU A 161 -4.92 -1.70 22.99
CA GLU A 161 -3.59 -2.07 23.43
C GLU A 161 -3.48 -3.60 23.49
N GLU A 162 -2.52 -4.16 22.78
CA GLU A 162 -2.30 -5.60 22.69
C GLU A 162 -0.87 -5.94 23.13
N GLU A 163 -0.70 -6.98 23.95
CA GLU A 163 0.63 -7.49 24.34
C GLU A 163 1.42 -8.02 23.13
N ASN A 164 0.73 -8.71 22.23
CA ASN A 164 1.33 -9.24 21.01
C ASN A 164 0.50 -8.87 19.77
N PRO A 165 0.67 -7.66 19.23
CA PRO A 165 -0.07 -7.21 18.05
C PRO A 165 0.28 -7.99 16.77
N MET A 166 1.36 -8.77 16.76
CA MET A 166 1.72 -9.62 15.61
C MET A 166 0.66 -10.67 15.30
N LEU A 167 0.06 -11.27 16.33
CA LEU A 167 -0.97 -12.32 16.25
C LEU A 167 -2.36 -11.80 16.67
N GLY A 168 -2.48 -10.51 16.93
CA GLY A 168 -3.66 -9.89 17.46
C GLY A 168 -4.72 -9.53 16.41
N PHE A 169 -5.35 -8.39 16.61
CA PHE A 169 -6.44 -7.86 15.81
C PHE A 169 -5.92 -7.27 14.49
N ARG A 170 -5.77 -8.11 13.47
CA ARG A 170 -5.26 -7.71 12.14
C ARG A 170 -5.82 -8.61 11.02
N GLY A 171 -5.80 -8.11 9.78
CA GLY A 171 -6.23 -8.83 8.60
C GLY A 171 -7.71 -9.24 8.65
N ALA A 172 -8.02 -10.46 8.23
CA ALA A 172 -9.39 -10.97 8.06
C ALA A 172 -10.28 -10.74 9.28
N SER A 173 -9.79 -11.02 10.50
CA SER A 173 -10.58 -10.84 11.73
C SER A 173 -11.00 -9.38 11.97
N ARG A 174 -10.17 -8.43 11.53
CA ARG A 174 -10.45 -7.00 11.62
C ARG A 174 -11.58 -6.60 10.66
N TYR A 175 -11.56 -7.08 9.42
CA TYR A 175 -12.54 -6.71 8.40
C TYR A 175 -13.97 -7.12 8.75
N ILE A 176 -14.13 -8.29 9.38
CA ILE A 176 -15.44 -8.81 9.78
C ILE A 176 -15.91 -8.31 11.15
N SER A 177 -15.07 -7.58 11.88
CA SER A 177 -15.41 -7.03 13.19
C SER A 177 -16.31 -5.79 13.06
N ASP A 178 -17.35 -5.70 13.89
CA ASP A 178 -18.23 -4.53 13.97
C ASP A 178 -17.47 -3.23 14.25
N SER A 179 -16.34 -3.31 14.95
CA SER A 179 -15.51 -2.14 15.26
C SER A 179 -14.76 -1.56 14.07
N PHE A 180 -14.57 -2.34 12.98
CA PHE A 180 -13.75 -1.93 11.83
C PHE A 180 -14.41 -2.15 10.47
N ARG A 181 -15.55 -2.81 10.41
CA ARG A 181 -16.25 -3.16 9.16
C ARG A 181 -16.47 -1.94 8.25
N ASP A 182 -16.93 -0.83 8.83
CA ASP A 182 -17.15 0.43 8.11
C ASP A 182 -15.85 1.02 7.51
N CYS A 183 -14.72 0.84 8.18
CA CYS A 183 -13.40 1.21 7.64
C CYS A 183 -13.00 0.32 6.47
N PHE A 184 -13.25 -0.98 6.58
CA PHE A 184 -12.97 -1.95 5.51
C PHE A 184 -13.80 -1.68 4.26
N GLU A 185 -15.05 -1.24 4.42
CA GLU A 185 -15.92 -0.85 3.30
C GLU A 185 -15.33 0.29 2.46
N LEU A 186 -14.51 1.18 3.06
CA LEU A 186 -13.79 2.23 2.30
C LEU A 186 -12.73 1.63 1.37
N GLU A 187 -12.01 0.61 1.83
CA GLU A 187 -11.06 -0.13 0.97
C GLU A 187 -11.80 -0.82 -0.18
N CYS A 188 -12.95 -1.45 0.10
CA CYS A 188 -13.78 -2.08 -0.91
C CYS A 188 -14.26 -1.07 -1.97
N ARG A 189 -14.72 0.11 -1.54
CA ARG A 189 -15.11 1.20 -2.45
C ARG A 189 -13.97 1.60 -3.38
N ALA A 190 -12.77 1.75 -2.83
CA ALA A 190 -11.60 2.11 -3.63
C ALA A 190 -11.26 1.02 -4.67
N MET A 191 -11.23 -0.25 -4.26
CA MET A 191 -10.96 -1.37 -5.16
C MET A 191 -12.00 -1.48 -6.26
N LYS A 192 -13.29 -1.31 -5.92
CA LYS A 192 -14.40 -1.33 -6.88
C LYS A 192 -14.26 -0.21 -7.91
N ARG A 193 -13.98 1.02 -7.49
CA ARG A 193 -13.76 2.15 -8.41
C ARG A 193 -12.61 1.89 -9.37
N VAL A 194 -11.49 1.41 -8.88
CA VAL A 194 -10.32 1.09 -9.73
C VAL A 194 -10.69 0.04 -10.78
N ARG A 195 -11.40 -1.01 -10.39
CA ARG A 195 -11.71 -2.10 -11.31
C ARG A 195 -12.87 -1.78 -12.27
N ASP A 196 -13.97 -1.26 -11.73
CA ASP A 196 -15.22 -1.13 -12.49
C ASP A 196 -15.33 0.23 -13.20
N GLU A 197 -14.97 1.34 -12.52
CA GLU A 197 -15.11 2.67 -13.10
C GLU A 197 -13.91 3.06 -13.96
N MET A 198 -12.68 2.73 -13.50
CA MET A 198 -11.45 3.01 -14.26
C MET A 198 -11.08 1.87 -15.22
N GLY A 199 -11.75 0.72 -15.16
CA GLY A 199 -11.54 -0.41 -16.05
C GLY A 199 -10.23 -1.18 -15.83
N LEU A 200 -9.52 -0.95 -14.70
CA LEU A 200 -8.24 -1.60 -14.39
C LEU A 200 -8.47 -3.00 -13.80
N THR A 201 -9.00 -3.89 -14.61
CA THR A 201 -9.39 -5.26 -14.23
C THR A 201 -8.20 -6.20 -13.98
N ASN A 202 -6.98 -5.74 -14.22
CA ASN A 202 -5.75 -6.46 -13.86
C ASN A 202 -5.46 -6.44 -12.34
N VAL A 203 -6.20 -5.66 -11.54
CA VAL A 203 -6.14 -5.70 -10.08
C VAL A 203 -6.81 -6.96 -9.55
N GLU A 204 -6.10 -7.73 -8.74
CA GLU A 204 -6.61 -8.86 -7.96
C GLU A 204 -6.50 -8.52 -6.48
N ILE A 205 -7.32 -9.12 -5.62
CA ILE A 205 -7.39 -8.81 -4.19
C ILE A 205 -6.79 -9.95 -3.39
N MET A 206 -5.88 -9.62 -2.45
CA MET A 206 -5.27 -10.57 -1.52
C MET A 206 -5.71 -10.27 -0.09
N ILE A 207 -6.11 -11.32 0.63
CA ILE A 207 -6.62 -11.26 2.00
C ILE A 207 -5.54 -11.79 2.94
N PRO A 208 -5.03 -10.97 3.89
CA PRO A 208 -4.05 -11.38 4.88
C PRO A 208 -4.70 -11.98 6.13
N PHE A 209 -3.93 -12.77 6.88
CA PHE A 209 -4.25 -13.27 8.21
C PHE A 209 -5.61 -13.95 8.33
N VAL A 210 -5.92 -14.82 7.39
CA VAL A 210 -7.10 -15.70 7.48
C VAL A 210 -6.76 -16.88 8.38
N ARG A 211 -7.40 -16.98 9.52
CA ARG A 211 -7.12 -18.01 10.54
C ARG A 211 -7.98 -19.25 10.41
N THR A 212 -9.20 -19.08 9.90
CA THR A 212 -10.17 -20.17 9.80
C THR A 212 -10.92 -20.15 8.46
N VAL A 213 -11.46 -21.28 8.07
CA VAL A 213 -12.36 -21.38 6.91
C VAL A 213 -13.63 -20.51 7.10
N GLY A 214 -14.07 -20.34 8.35
CA GLY A 214 -15.20 -19.48 8.69
C GLY A 214 -14.89 -18.01 8.38
N GLU A 215 -13.74 -17.49 8.83
CA GLU A 215 -13.28 -16.14 8.49
C GLU A 215 -13.15 -15.94 6.97
N ALA A 216 -12.56 -16.90 6.25
CA ALA A 216 -12.44 -16.83 4.81
C ALA A 216 -13.80 -16.65 4.12
N LYS A 217 -14.80 -17.42 4.52
CA LYS A 217 -16.17 -17.34 3.97
C LYS A 217 -16.80 -15.97 4.26
N GLN A 218 -16.68 -15.49 5.50
CA GLN A 218 -17.24 -14.19 5.90
C GLN A 218 -16.60 -13.02 5.12
N VAL A 219 -15.27 -13.04 4.95
CA VAL A 219 -14.59 -11.99 4.16
C VAL A 219 -14.99 -12.05 2.68
N VAL A 220 -15.12 -13.24 2.09
CA VAL A 220 -15.57 -13.40 0.70
C VAL A 220 -17.00 -12.88 0.53
N GLU A 221 -17.89 -13.17 1.49
CA GLU A 221 -19.28 -12.68 1.51
C GLU A 221 -19.30 -11.15 1.63
N LEU A 222 -18.55 -10.58 2.58
CA LEU A 222 -18.44 -9.14 2.78
C LEU A 222 -17.90 -8.40 1.55
N LEU A 223 -16.89 -8.95 0.87
CA LEU A 223 -16.41 -8.42 -0.41
C LEU A 223 -17.51 -8.45 -1.47
N GLY A 224 -18.25 -9.55 -1.54
CA GLY A 224 -19.38 -9.69 -2.47
C GLY A 224 -20.51 -8.69 -2.20
N GLU A 225 -20.87 -8.43 -0.95
CA GLU A 225 -21.83 -7.41 -0.52
C GLU A 225 -21.40 -6.00 -0.95
N ASN A 226 -20.09 -5.75 -0.98
CA ASN A 226 -19.49 -4.50 -1.43
C ASN A 226 -19.23 -4.45 -2.96
N GLY A 227 -19.78 -5.39 -3.73
CA GLY A 227 -19.68 -5.41 -5.19
C GLY A 227 -18.34 -5.94 -5.73
N LEU A 228 -17.57 -6.64 -4.89
CA LEU A 228 -16.29 -7.29 -5.24
C LEU A 228 -16.46 -8.81 -5.23
N LYS A 229 -17.41 -9.31 -6.00
CA LYS A 229 -17.74 -10.72 -6.02
C LYS A 229 -16.72 -11.54 -6.82
N ARG A 230 -16.24 -12.62 -6.20
CA ARG A 230 -15.30 -13.54 -6.82
C ARG A 230 -15.83 -14.05 -8.16
N GLY A 231 -15.01 -13.91 -9.21
CA GLY A 231 -15.32 -14.35 -10.58
C GLY A 231 -15.97 -13.28 -11.42
N GLU A 232 -16.61 -12.25 -10.86
CA GLU A 232 -17.20 -11.14 -11.64
C GLU A 232 -16.08 -10.27 -12.21
N ASN A 233 -16.21 -9.89 -13.48
CA ASN A 233 -15.18 -9.14 -14.23
C ASN A 233 -13.76 -9.73 -14.10
N GLY A 234 -13.66 -11.07 -13.96
CA GLY A 234 -12.39 -11.77 -13.82
C GLY A 234 -11.70 -11.56 -12.46
N LEU A 235 -12.39 -11.05 -11.42
CA LEU A 235 -11.82 -10.85 -10.11
C LEU A 235 -11.43 -12.18 -9.46
N ARG A 236 -10.15 -12.30 -9.11
CA ARG A 236 -9.64 -13.37 -8.26
C ARG A 236 -9.44 -12.85 -6.85
N LEU A 237 -9.87 -13.67 -5.87
CA LEU A 237 -9.57 -13.47 -4.47
C LEU A 237 -8.46 -14.46 -4.07
N ILE A 238 -7.41 -13.93 -3.47
CA ILE A 238 -6.20 -14.65 -3.10
C ILE A 238 -6.09 -14.61 -1.58
N MET A 239 -5.68 -15.67 -0.96
CA MET A 239 -5.42 -15.75 0.47
C MET A 239 -3.91 -15.87 0.71
N MET A 240 -3.38 -15.13 1.67
CA MET A 240 -2.01 -15.37 2.14
C MET A 240 -1.95 -16.67 2.91
N CYS A 241 -0.98 -17.53 2.57
CA CYS A 241 -0.66 -18.73 3.31
C CYS A 241 0.48 -18.42 4.29
N GLU A 242 0.14 -17.90 5.46
CA GLU A 242 1.11 -17.36 6.42
C GLU A 242 0.88 -17.81 7.87
N LEU A 243 -0.20 -18.54 8.12
CA LEU A 243 -0.55 -19.15 9.40
C LEU A 243 -0.60 -20.66 9.27
N PRO A 244 -0.28 -21.41 10.37
CA PRO A 244 -0.35 -22.85 10.38
C PRO A 244 -1.75 -23.40 10.11
#